data_8b6db090422e4cf882ceb4b464b1d5ed
#
_entry.id   8b6db090422e4cf882ceb4b464b1d5ed
#
_cell.length_a   1.000
_cell.length_b   1.000
_cell.length_c   1.000
_cell.angle_alpha   90.00
_cell.angle_beta   90.00
_cell.angle_gamma   90.00
#
_symmetry.space_group_name_H-M   'P 1'
#
loop_
_entity.id
_entity.type
_entity.pdbx_description
1 polymer ?
#
loop_
_entity_poly.entity_id
_entity_poly.type
_entity_poly.pdbx_seq_one_letter_code
_entity_poly.pdbx_strand_id
1 'polypeptide(L)'
;MDREMKRHYTLLVDFLGKILGPDYEVALHELLDDSNEIIAIANGELTGRHLGSPLSNKMLEFLTSRLYETQDYVLRFESTSVTGKKLCSNSLFIKDPHGRLVGLLCINFDDSRFHEISDAILKLIHPDDFVHHHYFPVDAPAKQPMQPQHAAAVPAEHFQSDMNSLMEELFETVTKSVNVPLDRLTQAVGRDSRSRGNRRWYTT
;
A
#
# COMPACT_ATOMS: atom_id res chain seq x y z
N MET A 1 12.82 -11.82 8.23
CA MET A 1 12.33 -12.42 9.49
C MET A 1 13.04 -13.73 9.78
N ASP A 2 13.23 -14.13 11.06
CA ASP A 2 13.67 -15.47 11.37
C ASP A 2 12.57 -16.53 11.13
N ARG A 3 12.94 -17.82 11.21
CA ARG A 3 12.03 -18.93 10.88
C ARG A 3 10.82 -19.02 11.82
N GLU A 4 11.01 -18.68 13.08
CA GLU A 4 9.95 -18.77 14.10
C GLU A 4 8.94 -17.64 13.92
N MET A 5 9.41 -16.42 13.72
CA MET A 5 8.56 -15.27 13.38
C MET A 5 7.75 -15.53 12.10
N LYS A 6 8.38 -16.03 11.03
CA LYS A 6 7.68 -16.36 9.78
C LYS A 6 6.53 -17.32 10.04
N ARG A 7 6.80 -18.41 10.75
CA ARG A 7 5.78 -19.41 11.07
C ARG A 7 4.64 -18.81 11.89
N HIS A 8 4.96 -17.97 12.88
CA HIS A 8 3.97 -17.34 13.75
C HIS A 8 3.06 -16.39 12.96
N TYR A 9 3.63 -15.50 12.18
CA TYR A 9 2.85 -14.54 11.41
C TYR A 9 2.10 -15.20 10.24
N THR A 10 2.65 -16.23 9.60
CA THR A 10 1.92 -17.02 8.60
C THR A 10 0.68 -17.70 9.19
N LEU A 11 0.80 -18.28 10.39
CA LEU A 11 -0.35 -18.84 11.11
C LEU A 11 -1.38 -17.75 11.46
N LEU A 12 -0.92 -16.57 11.86
CA LEU A 12 -1.78 -15.45 12.18
C LEU A 12 -2.56 -14.97 10.94
N VAL A 13 -1.94 -14.91 9.75
CA VAL A 13 -2.61 -14.60 8.50
C VAL A 13 -3.74 -15.57 8.19
N ASP A 14 -3.47 -16.88 8.27
CA ASP A 14 -4.48 -17.92 8.04
C ASP A 14 -5.63 -17.81 9.05
N PHE A 15 -5.32 -17.64 10.32
CA PHE A 15 -6.31 -17.48 11.38
C PHE A 15 -7.18 -16.23 11.18
N LEU A 16 -6.55 -15.07 10.97
CA LEU A 16 -7.27 -13.81 10.77
C LEU A 16 -8.14 -13.86 9.51
N GLY A 17 -7.62 -14.39 8.40
CA GLY A 17 -8.40 -14.53 7.16
C GLY A 17 -9.68 -15.35 7.36
N LYS A 18 -9.61 -16.41 8.17
CA LYS A 18 -10.77 -17.27 8.49
C LYS A 18 -11.80 -16.58 9.39
N ILE A 19 -11.36 -15.86 10.42
CA ILE A 19 -12.30 -15.24 11.39
C ILE A 19 -12.89 -13.94 10.91
N LEU A 20 -12.15 -13.16 10.11
CA LEU A 20 -12.63 -11.89 9.57
C LEU A 20 -13.54 -12.07 8.36
N GLY A 21 -13.35 -13.15 7.61
CA GLY A 21 -14.17 -13.47 6.44
C GLY A 21 -13.73 -12.79 5.15
N PRO A 22 -14.51 -12.96 4.06
CA PRO A 22 -14.08 -12.62 2.71
C PRO A 22 -13.98 -11.12 2.41
N ASP A 23 -14.55 -10.26 3.25
CA ASP A 23 -14.46 -8.82 3.09
C ASP A 23 -13.12 -8.24 3.60
N TYR A 24 -12.25 -9.11 4.13
CA TYR A 24 -10.93 -8.73 4.65
C TYR A 24 -9.83 -9.53 3.98
N GLU A 25 -8.89 -8.84 3.34
CA GLU A 25 -7.61 -9.42 2.96
C GLU A 25 -6.62 -9.26 4.11
N VAL A 26 -5.87 -10.31 4.40
CA VAL A 26 -4.74 -10.27 5.34
C VAL A 26 -3.48 -10.69 4.61
N ALA A 27 -2.48 -9.83 4.54
CA ALA A 27 -1.23 -10.06 3.82
C ALA A 27 -0.01 -9.82 4.71
N LEU A 28 0.93 -10.76 4.67
CA LEU A 28 2.22 -10.67 5.34
C LEU A 28 3.32 -10.43 4.29
N HIS A 29 4.00 -9.31 4.40
CA HIS A 29 5.20 -9.02 3.63
C HIS A 29 6.45 -9.35 4.44
N GLU A 30 7.43 -10.00 3.81
CA GLU A 30 8.79 -10.06 4.32
C GLU A 30 9.62 -8.95 3.68
N LEU A 31 10.42 -8.28 4.51
CA LEU A 31 11.34 -7.26 4.05
C LEU A 31 12.76 -7.84 4.10
N LEU A 32 13.37 -7.96 2.93
CA LEU A 32 14.76 -8.38 2.71
C LEU A 32 15.49 -7.29 1.95
N ASP A 33 16.82 -7.31 1.99
CA ASP A 33 17.62 -6.31 1.28
C ASP A 33 17.39 -6.33 -0.24
N ASP A 34 17.10 -7.52 -0.80
CA ASP A 34 16.95 -7.73 -2.24
C ASP A 34 15.51 -8.02 -2.70
N SER A 35 14.56 -8.26 -1.77
CA SER A 35 13.16 -8.53 -2.12
C SER A 35 12.21 -8.13 -1.01
N ASN A 36 11.06 -7.60 -1.41
CA ASN A 36 9.99 -7.18 -0.51
C ASN A 36 8.66 -7.68 -1.06
N GLU A 37 8.31 -8.91 -0.70
CA GLU A 37 7.17 -9.59 -1.31
C GLU A 37 6.21 -10.19 -0.28
N ILE A 38 5.00 -10.49 -0.71
CA ILE A 38 4.02 -11.20 0.09
C ILE A 38 4.45 -12.66 0.25
N ILE A 39 4.64 -13.10 1.50
CA ILE A 39 5.00 -14.47 1.86
C ILE A 39 3.82 -15.28 2.44
N ALA A 40 2.74 -14.62 2.86
CA ALA A 40 1.48 -15.25 3.24
C ALA A 40 0.33 -14.29 2.95
N ILE A 41 -0.79 -14.81 2.45
CA ILE A 41 -1.97 -14.03 2.12
C ILE A 41 -3.24 -14.86 2.34
N ALA A 42 -4.28 -14.23 2.85
CA ALA A 42 -5.64 -14.75 2.91
C ALA A 42 -6.58 -13.77 2.22
N ASN A 43 -7.53 -14.30 1.44
CA ASN A 43 -8.53 -13.55 0.66
C ASN A 43 -7.91 -12.53 -0.31
N GLY A 44 -6.79 -12.89 -0.97
CA GLY A 44 -6.05 -12.02 -1.89
C GLY A 44 -6.83 -11.57 -3.13
N GLU A 45 -7.92 -12.27 -3.46
CA GLU A 45 -8.85 -11.89 -4.52
C GLU A 45 -9.50 -10.52 -4.30
N LEU A 46 -9.59 -10.08 -3.05
CA LEU A 46 -10.16 -8.78 -2.68
C LEU A 46 -9.37 -7.62 -3.29
N THR A 47 -8.05 -7.69 -3.25
CA THR A 47 -7.16 -6.67 -3.82
C THR A 47 -6.61 -7.04 -5.19
N GLY A 48 -6.67 -8.34 -5.57
CA GLY A 48 -6.04 -8.91 -6.75
C GLY A 48 -4.58 -9.30 -6.54
N ARG A 49 -4.10 -9.35 -5.27
CA ARG A 49 -2.72 -9.74 -4.91
C ARG A 49 -2.60 -11.24 -4.63
N HIS A 50 -1.39 -11.74 -4.69
CA HIS A 50 -1.05 -13.15 -4.47
C HIS A 50 0.35 -13.27 -3.81
N LEU A 51 0.76 -14.49 -3.50
CA LEU A 51 2.12 -14.75 -3.02
C LEU A 51 3.15 -14.23 -4.03
N GLY A 52 4.17 -13.54 -3.56
CA GLY A 52 5.18 -12.91 -4.40
C GLY A 52 4.80 -11.52 -4.92
N SER A 53 3.57 -11.03 -4.70
CA SER A 53 3.22 -9.65 -5.05
C SER A 53 4.09 -8.65 -4.28
N PRO A 54 4.51 -7.53 -4.93
CA PRO A 54 5.38 -6.53 -4.30
C PRO A 54 4.64 -5.69 -3.25
N LEU A 55 5.39 -4.83 -2.58
CA LEU A 55 4.83 -3.77 -1.76
C LEU A 55 4.02 -2.78 -2.61
N SER A 56 3.00 -2.20 -2.01
CA SER A 56 2.30 -1.07 -2.62
C SER A 56 3.15 0.21 -2.56
N ASN A 57 2.80 1.19 -3.39
CA ASN A 57 3.41 2.53 -3.36
C ASN A 57 3.35 3.16 -1.96
N LYS A 58 2.25 2.98 -1.25
CA LYS A 58 2.06 3.49 0.11
C LYS A 58 2.98 2.84 1.13
N MET A 59 3.17 1.52 1.03
CA MET A 59 4.13 0.81 1.89
C MET A 59 5.56 1.29 1.61
N LEU A 60 5.92 1.50 0.36
CA LEU A 60 7.22 2.08 -0.01
C LEU A 60 7.42 3.48 0.58
N GLU A 61 6.38 4.31 0.58
CA GLU A 61 6.41 5.62 1.23
C GLU A 61 6.66 5.51 2.74
N PHE A 62 5.96 4.61 3.44
CA PHE A 62 6.19 4.37 4.87
C PHE A 62 7.61 3.89 5.18
N LEU A 63 8.19 3.07 4.30
CA LEU A 63 9.59 2.64 4.43
C LEU A 63 10.57 3.78 4.19
N THR A 64 10.36 4.55 3.13
CA THR A 64 11.25 5.67 2.75
C THR A 64 11.24 6.79 3.77
N SER A 65 10.06 7.11 4.33
CA SER A 65 9.91 8.10 5.39
C SER A 65 10.36 7.61 6.76
N ARG A 66 10.72 6.33 6.90
CA ARG A 66 11.10 5.67 8.15
C ARG A 66 10.03 5.79 9.25
N LEU A 67 8.76 5.84 8.85
CA LEU A 67 7.64 6.02 9.77
C LEU A 67 7.62 4.95 10.88
N TYR A 68 8.08 3.74 10.56
CA TYR A 68 8.20 2.63 11.51
C TYR A 68 9.12 2.89 12.71
N GLU A 69 10.00 3.91 12.66
CA GLU A 69 10.85 4.25 13.81
C GLU A 69 10.07 4.93 14.94
N THR A 70 9.00 5.64 14.60
CA THR A 70 8.19 6.41 15.54
C THR A 70 6.82 5.79 15.81
N GLN A 71 6.38 4.87 14.95
CA GLN A 71 5.08 4.21 15.05
C GLN A 71 5.23 2.69 14.92
N ASP A 72 4.33 1.95 15.55
CA ASP A 72 4.28 0.50 15.43
C ASP A 72 3.25 0.06 14.37
N TYR A 73 2.31 0.92 14.00
CA TYR A 73 1.26 0.65 13.02
C TYR A 73 0.69 1.94 12.42
N VAL A 74 0.03 1.80 11.26
CA VAL A 74 -0.80 2.83 10.64
C VAL A 74 -2.19 2.25 10.42
N LEU A 75 -3.22 3.01 10.80
CA LEU A 75 -4.60 2.57 10.73
C LEU A 75 -5.44 3.46 9.82
N ARG A 76 -6.45 2.83 9.15
CA ARG A 76 -7.55 3.51 8.45
C ARG A 76 -7.05 4.48 7.37
N PHE A 77 -6.13 4.07 6.56
CA PHE A 77 -5.76 4.82 5.37
C PHE A 77 -6.48 4.26 4.14
N GLU A 78 -6.78 5.14 3.19
CA GLU A 78 -7.46 4.78 1.95
C GLU A 78 -6.50 4.05 1.03
N SER A 79 -6.97 2.96 0.41
CA SER A 79 -6.26 2.21 -0.61
C SER A 79 -7.19 1.85 -1.76
N THR A 80 -6.62 1.48 -2.90
CA THR A 80 -7.36 1.09 -4.09
C THR A 80 -6.84 -0.25 -4.59
N SER A 81 -7.74 -1.23 -4.75
CA SER A 81 -7.40 -2.54 -5.33
C SER A 81 -6.96 -2.43 -6.79
N VAL A 82 -6.38 -3.49 -7.35
CA VAL A 82 -6.03 -3.58 -8.78
C VAL A 82 -7.24 -3.34 -9.68
N THR A 83 -8.44 -3.68 -9.21
CA THR A 83 -9.70 -3.47 -9.95
C THR A 83 -10.32 -2.09 -9.74
N GLY A 84 -9.67 -1.19 -9.02
CA GLY A 84 -10.16 0.17 -8.74
C GLY A 84 -11.12 0.27 -7.54
N LYS A 85 -11.29 -0.80 -6.75
CA LYS A 85 -12.16 -0.81 -5.58
C LYS A 85 -11.50 -0.07 -4.41
N LYS A 86 -12.22 0.83 -3.76
CA LYS A 86 -11.76 1.51 -2.55
C LYS A 86 -11.79 0.56 -1.35
N LEU A 87 -10.76 0.64 -0.53
CA LEU A 87 -10.56 -0.19 0.64
C LEU A 87 -10.08 0.65 1.82
N CYS A 88 -10.38 0.21 3.04
CA CYS A 88 -9.81 0.75 4.26
C CYS A 88 -8.65 -0.15 4.69
N SER A 89 -7.43 0.39 4.68
CA SER A 89 -6.21 -0.36 4.94
C SER A 89 -5.59 -0.05 6.30
N ASN A 90 -4.94 -1.07 6.86
CA ASN A 90 -4.23 -1.00 8.13
C ASN A 90 -2.91 -1.77 8.01
N SER A 91 -1.83 -1.26 8.58
CA SER A 91 -0.53 -1.92 8.51
C SER A 91 0.19 -1.89 9.85
N LEU A 92 0.68 -3.06 10.28
CA LEU A 92 1.53 -3.25 11.44
C LEU A 92 2.97 -3.41 10.98
N PHE A 93 3.89 -2.67 11.57
CA PHE A 93 5.33 -2.78 11.37
C PHE A 93 5.92 -3.87 12.26
N ILE A 94 6.40 -4.94 11.64
CA ILE A 94 7.00 -6.08 12.36
C ILE A 94 8.49 -5.80 12.53
N LYS A 95 8.93 -5.66 13.79
CA LYS A 95 10.32 -5.41 14.16
C LYS A 95 10.94 -6.64 14.82
N ASP A 96 12.22 -6.84 14.60
CA ASP A 96 12.99 -7.86 15.31
C ASP A 96 13.31 -7.40 16.76
N PRO A 97 13.89 -8.27 17.61
CA PRO A 97 14.29 -7.89 18.98
C PRO A 97 15.30 -6.74 19.07
N HIS A 98 15.94 -6.39 17.95
CA HIS A 98 16.88 -5.26 17.85
C HIS A 98 16.21 -3.98 17.34
N GLY A 99 14.88 -3.99 17.13
CA GLY A 99 14.12 -2.86 16.61
C GLY A 99 14.21 -2.66 15.10
N ARG A 100 14.83 -3.57 14.34
CA ARG A 100 14.93 -3.47 12.90
C ARG A 100 13.62 -3.94 12.28
N LEU A 101 13.11 -3.18 11.31
CA LEU A 101 11.94 -3.57 10.55
C LEU A 101 12.26 -4.81 9.69
N VAL A 102 11.47 -5.88 9.83
CA VAL A 102 11.67 -7.16 9.14
C VAL A 102 10.45 -7.62 8.34
N GLY A 103 9.31 -6.94 8.51
CA GLY A 103 8.09 -7.28 7.79
C GLY A 103 6.95 -6.32 8.05
N LEU A 104 5.85 -6.53 7.33
CA LEU A 104 4.59 -5.81 7.46
C LEU A 104 3.44 -6.81 7.49
N LEU A 105 2.50 -6.62 8.41
CA LEU A 105 1.21 -7.30 8.38
C LEU A 105 0.15 -6.28 8.00
N CYS A 106 -0.49 -6.48 6.85
CA CYS A 106 -1.50 -5.60 6.30
C CYS A 106 -2.88 -6.25 6.40
N ILE A 107 -3.89 -5.47 6.79
CA ILE A 107 -5.30 -5.87 6.80
C ILE A 107 -6.07 -4.84 5.98
N ASN A 108 -6.66 -5.28 4.87
CA ASN A 108 -7.42 -4.45 3.96
C ASN A 108 -8.89 -4.86 4.02
N PHE A 109 -9.76 -3.91 4.22
CA PHE A 109 -11.18 -4.11 4.41
C PHE A 109 -11.99 -3.48 3.28
N ASP A 110 -12.86 -4.28 2.67
CA ASP A 110 -13.87 -3.84 1.73
C ASP A 110 -15.18 -3.56 2.46
N ASP A 111 -15.51 -2.30 2.67
CA ASP A 111 -16.72 -1.87 3.34
C ASP A 111 -17.91 -1.62 2.38
N SER A 112 -17.74 -1.85 1.09
CA SER A 112 -18.77 -1.56 0.07
C SER A 112 -20.10 -2.25 0.36
N ARG A 113 -20.09 -3.51 0.79
CA ARG A 113 -21.31 -4.24 1.17
C ARG A 113 -22.05 -3.61 2.36
N PHE A 114 -21.33 -3.04 3.30
CA PHE A 114 -21.91 -2.36 4.46
C PHE A 114 -22.54 -1.04 4.05
N HIS A 115 -21.90 -0.31 3.14
CA HIS A 115 -22.48 0.90 2.54
C HIS A 115 -23.76 0.58 1.76
N GLU A 116 -23.77 -0.46 0.93
CA GLU A 116 -24.97 -0.89 0.18
C GLU A 116 -26.14 -1.24 1.11
N ILE A 117 -25.87 -1.97 2.19
CA ILE A 117 -26.88 -2.32 3.20
C ILE A 117 -27.37 -1.07 3.93
N SER A 118 -26.47 -0.19 4.31
CA SER A 118 -26.81 1.08 4.96
C SER A 118 -27.72 1.93 4.08
N ASP A 119 -27.36 2.09 2.82
CA ASP A 119 -28.16 2.82 1.83
C ASP A 119 -29.53 2.20 1.62
N ALA A 120 -29.61 0.86 1.57
CA ALA A 120 -30.87 0.16 1.45
C ALA A 120 -31.79 0.40 2.67
N ILE A 121 -31.23 0.35 3.88
CA ILE A 121 -31.98 0.65 5.12
C ILE A 121 -32.44 2.11 5.13
N LEU A 122 -31.58 3.04 4.75
CA LEU A 122 -31.94 4.47 4.73
C LEU A 122 -33.03 4.75 3.70
N LYS A 123 -33.02 4.11 2.52
CA LYS A 123 -34.09 4.21 1.51
C LYS A 123 -35.41 3.63 1.98
N LEU A 124 -35.40 2.62 2.87
CA LEU A 124 -36.63 2.09 3.46
C LEU A 124 -37.27 3.04 4.48
N ILE A 125 -36.44 3.75 5.23
CA ILE A 125 -36.88 4.71 6.28
C ILE A 125 -37.25 6.06 5.64
N HIS A 126 -36.48 6.46 4.63
CA HIS A 126 -36.63 7.73 3.91
C HIS A 126 -36.65 7.45 2.40
N PRO A 127 -37.81 7.12 1.81
CA PRO A 127 -37.93 6.78 0.39
C PRO A 127 -37.63 7.95 -0.55
N ASP A 128 -37.60 9.20 -0.03
CA ASP A 128 -37.24 10.40 -0.79
C ASP A 128 -35.71 10.57 -0.82
N ASP A 129 -35.19 11.35 -1.76
CA ASP A 129 -33.76 11.69 -1.87
C ASP A 129 -33.18 12.48 -0.68
N PHE A 130 -33.96 12.62 0.38
CA PHE A 130 -33.61 13.36 1.61
C PHE A 130 -32.29 12.89 2.24
N VAL A 131 -32.02 11.58 2.20
CA VAL A 131 -30.82 10.99 2.80
C VAL A 131 -29.56 11.40 2.04
N HIS A 132 -29.61 11.39 0.71
CA HIS A 132 -28.46 11.77 -0.12
C HIS A 132 -28.09 13.24 0.03
N HIS A 133 -29.07 14.11 0.22
CA HIS A 133 -28.83 15.56 0.34
C HIS A 133 -28.51 16.05 1.76
N HIS A 134 -28.95 15.34 2.80
CA HIS A 134 -28.85 15.83 4.18
C HIS A 134 -27.86 15.04 5.05
N TYR A 135 -27.70 13.74 4.80
CA TYR A 135 -26.83 12.89 5.61
C TYR A 135 -25.55 12.48 4.90
N PHE A 136 -25.56 12.40 3.58
CA PHE A 136 -24.40 12.06 2.75
C PHE A 136 -24.30 13.04 1.57
N PRO A 137 -23.95 14.31 1.80
CA PRO A 137 -23.72 15.24 0.70
C PRO A 137 -22.63 14.65 -0.21
N VAL A 138 -22.98 14.41 -1.46
CA VAL A 138 -22.09 13.83 -2.50
C VAL A 138 -20.81 14.66 -2.67
N ASP A 139 -20.84 15.93 -2.27
CA ASP A 139 -19.72 16.88 -2.35
C ASP A 139 -19.07 17.19 -1.00
N ALA A 140 -19.48 16.56 0.11
CA ALA A 140 -18.75 16.72 1.34
C ALA A 140 -17.43 15.94 1.21
N PRO A 141 -16.26 16.59 1.32
CA PRO A 141 -15.02 15.86 1.43
C PRO A 141 -15.17 14.88 2.59
N ALA A 142 -14.92 13.60 2.33
CA ALA A 142 -14.98 12.56 3.34
C ALA A 142 -14.35 13.12 4.61
N LYS A 143 -15.10 13.13 5.73
CA LYS A 143 -14.53 13.57 7.00
C LYS A 143 -13.32 12.70 7.24
N GLN A 144 -12.14 13.29 7.01
CA GLN A 144 -10.88 12.63 7.22
C GLN A 144 -10.90 12.04 8.63
N PRO A 145 -10.59 10.76 8.82
CA PRO A 145 -10.29 10.24 10.13
C PRO A 145 -9.25 11.19 10.72
N MET A 146 -9.40 11.56 11.99
CA MET A 146 -8.50 12.48 12.67
C MET A 146 -7.06 12.03 12.47
N GLN A 147 -6.41 12.57 11.43
CA GLN A 147 -4.98 12.48 11.26
C GLN A 147 -4.34 13.51 12.19
N PRO A 148 -3.21 13.21 12.82
CA PRO A 148 -2.43 14.25 13.49
C PRO A 148 -2.15 15.35 12.47
N GLN A 149 -2.53 16.59 12.81
CA GLN A 149 -2.36 17.79 11.99
C GLN A 149 -0.86 17.95 11.65
N HIS A 150 -0.45 17.55 10.47
CA HIS A 150 0.78 17.89 9.72
C HIS A 150 1.17 16.76 8.76
N ALA A 151 0.24 16.33 7.90
CA ALA A 151 0.66 15.58 6.72
C ALA A 151 0.09 16.28 5.48
N ALA A 152 0.97 16.61 4.54
CA ALA A 152 0.59 16.96 3.18
C ALA A 152 -0.34 15.86 2.62
N ALA A 153 -1.28 16.23 1.76
CA ALA A 153 -2.19 15.27 1.14
C ALA A 153 -1.39 14.10 0.54
N VAL A 154 -1.45 12.96 1.21
CA VAL A 154 -0.71 11.78 0.78
C VAL A 154 -1.54 11.10 -0.30
N PRO A 155 -0.95 10.73 -1.45
CA PRO A 155 -1.64 10.00 -2.50
C PRO A 155 -2.28 8.73 -1.98
N ALA A 156 -3.46 8.36 -2.49
CA ALA A 156 -4.12 7.10 -2.14
C ALA A 156 -3.21 5.91 -2.46
N GLU A 157 -3.28 4.85 -1.64
CA GLU A 157 -2.55 3.62 -1.91
C GLU A 157 -3.14 2.90 -3.11
N HIS A 158 -2.28 2.45 -4.03
CA HIS A 158 -2.63 1.58 -5.14
C HIS A 158 -1.93 0.23 -4.99
N PHE A 159 -2.68 -0.85 -5.12
CA PHE A 159 -2.12 -2.20 -5.10
C PHE A 159 -1.71 -2.63 -6.51
N GLN A 160 -0.53 -3.24 -6.59
CA GLN A 160 0.01 -3.78 -7.82
C GLN A 160 0.04 -5.31 -7.76
N SER A 161 -0.28 -5.95 -8.87
CA SER A 161 -0.25 -7.41 -8.98
C SER A 161 1.16 -7.95 -9.18
N ASP A 162 2.03 -7.16 -9.80
CA ASP A 162 3.39 -7.54 -10.18
C ASP A 162 4.36 -6.35 -10.12
N MET A 163 5.66 -6.66 -10.17
CA MET A 163 6.73 -5.68 -10.06
C MET A 163 6.79 -4.69 -11.25
N ASN A 164 6.40 -5.12 -12.45
CA ASN A 164 6.44 -4.26 -13.64
C ASN A 164 5.40 -3.14 -13.50
N SER A 165 4.18 -3.48 -13.09
CA SER A 165 3.10 -2.52 -12.84
C SER A 165 3.49 -1.51 -11.75
N LEU A 166 4.16 -1.97 -10.69
CA LEU A 166 4.69 -1.08 -9.65
C LEU A 166 5.74 -0.11 -10.21
N MET A 167 6.68 -0.61 -11.01
CA MET A 167 7.74 0.21 -11.60
C MET A 167 7.19 1.26 -12.56
N GLU A 168 6.17 0.93 -13.36
CA GLU A 168 5.49 1.88 -14.24
C GLU A 168 4.82 3.01 -13.47
N GLU A 169 4.08 2.68 -12.40
CA GLU A 169 3.44 3.69 -11.55
C GLU A 169 4.46 4.61 -10.86
N LEU A 170 5.53 4.04 -10.31
CA LEU A 170 6.60 4.82 -9.67
C LEU A 170 7.28 5.75 -10.70
N PHE A 171 7.53 5.25 -11.92
CA PHE A 171 8.12 6.03 -12.98
C PHE A 171 7.22 7.19 -13.41
N GLU A 172 5.91 6.96 -13.58
CA GLU A 172 4.95 8.02 -13.87
C GLU A 172 4.88 9.06 -12.75
N THR A 173 4.89 8.61 -11.50
CA THR A 173 4.83 9.51 -10.33
C THR A 173 6.05 10.41 -10.26
N VAL A 174 7.24 9.85 -10.46
CA VAL A 174 8.50 10.62 -10.48
C VAL A 174 8.53 11.58 -11.65
N THR A 175 8.13 11.16 -12.86
CA THR A 175 8.12 12.04 -14.03
C THR A 175 7.13 13.20 -13.89
N LYS A 176 5.96 12.97 -13.31
CA LYS A 176 4.98 14.03 -13.01
C LYS A 176 5.50 15.01 -11.95
N SER A 177 6.21 14.52 -10.94
CA SER A 177 6.74 15.37 -9.85
C SER A 177 7.92 16.25 -10.28
N VAL A 178 8.75 15.77 -11.21
CA VAL A 178 9.96 16.48 -11.66
C VAL A 178 9.67 17.50 -12.77
N ASN A 179 8.49 17.45 -13.40
CA ASN A 179 8.06 18.34 -14.49
C ASN A 179 9.09 18.48 -15.63
N VAL A 180 9.85 17.40 -15.91
CA VAL A 180 10.87 17.34 -16.94
C VAL A 180 10.41 16.40 -18.05
N PRO A 181 10.44 16.81 -19.33
CA PRO A 181 10.13 15.93 -20.45
C PRO A 181 11.02 14.67 -20.47
N LEU A 182 10.43 13.52 -20.74
CA LEU A 182 11.07 12.19 -20.74
C LEU A 182 12.33 12.09 -21.60
N ASP A 183 12.37 12.82 -22.73
CA ASP A 183 13.51 12.89 -23.65
C ASP A 183 14.77 13.50 -23.01
N ARG A 184 14.61 14.35 -22.03
CA ARG A 184 15.74 14.92 -21.27
C ARG A 184 16.28 14.01 -20.18
N LEU A 185 15.44 13.18 -19.57
CA LEU A 185 15.86 12.21 -18.54
C LEU A 185 16.74 11.09 -19.14
N THR A 186 16.39 10.58 -20.31
CA THR A 186 17.18 9.58 -21.01
C THR A 186 18.56 10.09 -21.46
N GLN A 187 18.70 11.39 -21.76
CA GLN A 187 20.00 11.99 -22.09
C GLN A 187 20.92 12.14 -20.87
N ALA A 188 20.37 12.40 -19.67
CA ALA A 188 21.16 12.50 -18.44
C ALA A 188 21.75 11.16 -18.01
N VAL A 189 20.97 10.07 -18.07
CA VAL A 189 21.43 8.72 -17.74
C VAL A 189 22.44 8.19 -18.77
N GLY A 190 22.28 8.52 -20.06
CA GLY A 190 23.20 8.13 -21.13
C GLY A 190 24.57 8.82 -21.09
N ARG A 191 24.67 9.98 -20.42
CA ARG A 191 25.97 10.70 -20.28
C ARG A 191 26.81 10.16 -19.14
N ASP A 192 26.21 9.68 -18.07
CA ASP A 192 26.95 9.17 -16.90
C ASP A 192 27.58 7.79 -17.17
N SER A 193 26.97 6.98 -18.02
CA SER A 193 27.54 5.69 -18.43
C SER A 193 28.74 5.79 -19.36
N ARG A 194 28.93 6.92 -20.08
CA ARG A 194 30.09 7.13 -20.95
C ARG A 194 31.31 7.72 -20.23
N SER A 195 31.15 8.30 -19.05
CA SER A 195 32.26 8.92 -18.30
C SER A 195 33.05 7.92 -17.43
N ARG A 196 32.57 6.69 -17.23
CA ARG A 196 33.24 5.66 -16.42
C ARG A 196 34.09 4.65 -17.20
N GLY A 197 34.23 4.81 -18.51
CA GLY A 197 34.87 3.86 -19.42
C GLY A 197 36.30 4.23 -19.84
N ASN A 198 37.14 4.88 -19.04
CA ASN A 198 38.57 4.99 -19.41
C ASN A 198 39.48 5.37 -18.22
N ARG A 199 39.78 4.41 -17.33
CA ARG A 199 41.01 4.44 -16.54
C ARG A 199 41.74 3.12 -16.68
N ARG A 200 42.64 3.08 -17.69
CA ARG A 200 43.68 2.07 -17.81
C ARG A 200 44.66 2.23 -16.63
N TRP A 201 44.85 1.16 -15.89
CA TRP A 201 45.96 1.00 -14.97
C TRP A 201 47.18 0.49 -15.79
N TYR A 202 48.18 1.29 -15.93
CA TYR A 202 49.51 0.80 -16.30
C TYR A 202 50.35 0.72 -15.00
N THR A 203 50.81 -0.51 -14.75
CA THR A 203 51.86 -0.85 -13.79
C THR A 203 53.23 -0.50 -14.35
N THR A 204 54.09 0.07 -13.58
CA THR A 204 55.51 -0.19 -13.49
C THR A 204 55.89 -0.35 -12.03
#